data_f96dab1e540b0c3741c1db65e8d1b63f
#
_entry.id   f96dab1e540b0c3741c1db65e8d1b63f
#
_cell.length_a   1.000
_cell.length_b   1.000
_cell.length_c   1.000
_cell.angle_alpha   90.00
_cell.angle_beta   90.00
_cell.angle_gamma   90.00
#
_symmetry.space_group_name_H-M   'P 1'
#
loop_
_entity.id
_entity.type
_entity.pdbx_description
1 polymer ?
#
loop_
_entity_poly.entity_id
_entity_poly.type
_entity_poly.pdbx_seq_one_letter_code
_entity_poly.pdbx_strand_id
1 'polypeptide(L)'
;MESDMPGVRLGHVGAVGVHHLTARQAEVLRLLARGWTDAQIADELFLSRRTVHAHLREIFRKLGVSHRSAATRYAIEHGLA
;
A
#
# COMPACT_ATOMS: atom_id res chain seq x y z
N MET A 1 24.82 -13.81 -2.12
CA MET A 1 24.61 -13.59 -2.03
C MET A 1 24.29 -13.26 -2.21
N GLU A 2 24.09 -13.02 -2.11
CA GLU A 2 23.73 -12.66 -1.97
C GLU A 2 23.14 -12.28 -2.17
N SER A 3 23.03 -12.29 -2.20
CA SER A 3 22.44 -11.85 -2.14
C SER A 3 21.88 -11.42 -2.22
N ASP A 4 21.76 -11.42 -2.09
CA ASP A 4 21.32 -10.92 -1.80
C ASP A 4 20.95 -10.34 -1.85
N MET A 5 20.96 -10.47 -1.80
CA MET A 5 20.69 -9.81 -1.51
C MET A 5 20.42 -9.19 -1.72
N PRO A 6 20.36 -9.10 -1.68
CA PRO A 6 19.99 -8.20 -1.64
C PRO A 6 19.67 -7.47 -1.78
N GLY A 7 19.58 -7.30 -1.56
CA GLY A 7 19.32 -6.47 -1.35
C GLY A 7 19.12 -5.72 -1.38
N VAL A 8 19.09 -5.76 -1.41
CA VAL A 8 19.08 -5.03 -1.11
C VAL A 8 19.04 -4.29 -0.96
N ARG A 9 18.83 -4.27 -0.71
CA ARG A 9 18.82 -3.40 -0.38
C ARG A 9 18.94 -2.54 -0.20
N LEU A 10 18.77 -2.36 -0.13
CA LEU A 10 18.87 -1.47 0.07
C LEU A 10 18.69 -0.65 0.24
N GLY A 11 18.52 -0.52 0.33
CA GLY A 11 18.34 0.19 0.60
C GLY A 11 17.68 1.03 0.76
N HIS A 12 17.14 1.46 0.71
CA HIS A 12 16.62 2.27 0.74
C HIS A 12 16.18 2.95 1.55
N VAL A 13 16.12 2.95 1.52
CA VAL A 13 16.21 3.86 2.39
C VAL A 13 15.11 4.83 2.56
N GLY A 14 14.81 5.59 3.34
CA GLY A 14 13.76 6.50 3.46
C GLY A 14 12.42 5.82 3.32
N ALA A 15 11.67 6.18 2.31
CA ALA A 15 10.38 5.58 2.07
C ALA A 15 10.52 4.09 1.83
N VAL A 16 9.66 3.31 2.46
CA VAL A 16 9.76 1.86 2.33
C VAL A 16 9.14 1.33 1.05
N GLY A 17 8.16 2.05 0.49
CA GLY A 17 7.61 1.69 -0.81
C GLY A 17 6.76 0.44 -0.78
N VAL A 18 6.35 0.01 -1.99
CA VAL A 18 5.41 -1.10 -2.13
C VAL A 18 5.99 -2.43 -1.68
N HIS A 19 7.31 -2.57 -1.70
CA HIS A 19 7.95 -3.82 -1.32
C HIS A 19 7.78 -4.14 0.16
N HIS A 20 7.39 -3.15 0.96
CA HIS A 20 7.24 -3.32 2.40
C HIS A 20 5.78 -3.42 2.82
N LEU A 21 4.87 -3.48 1.87
CA LEU A 21 3.47 -3.68 2.18
C LEU A 21 3.22 -5.16 2.45
N THR A 22 2.34 -5.43 3.42
CA THR A 22 1.87 -6.78 3.61
C THR A 22 0.95 -7.16 2.45
N ALA A 23 0.67 -8.44 2.27
CA ALA A 23 -0.23 -8.89 1.23
C ALA A 23 -1.60 -8.22 1.36
N ARG A 24 -2.11 -8.10 2.59
CA ARG A 24 -3.39 -7.45 2.83
C ARG A 24 -3.33 -5.97 2.51
N GLN A 25 -2.23 -5.30 2.88
CA GLN A 25 -2.07 -3.89 2.55
C GLN A 25 -2.01 -3.67 1.04
N ALA A 26 -1.33 -4.55 0.34
CA ALA A 26 -1.27 -4.46 -1.13
C ALA A 26 -2.67 -4.62 -1.73
N GLU A 27 -3.48 -5.54 -1.19
CA GLU A 27 -4.86 -5.69 -1.65
C GLU A 27 -5.67 -4.42 -1.44
N VAL A 28 -5.57 -3.84 -0.25
CA VAL A 28 -6.29 -2.61 0.07
C VAL A 28 -5.87 -1.49 -0.87
N LEU A 29 -4.58 -1.33 -1.07
CA LEU A 29 -4.07 -0.27 -1.94
C LEU A 29 -4.53 -0.48 -3.39
N ARG A 30 -4.57 -1.71 -3.85
CA ARG A 30 -4.99 -2.02 -5.20
C ARG A 30 -6.45 -1.60 -5.43
N LEU A 31 -7.31 -1.90 -4.46
CA LEU A 31 -8.72 -1.52 -4.55
C LEU A 31 -8.90 -0.01 -4.46
N LEU A 32 -8.14 0.63 -3.57
CA LEU A 32 -8.14 2.08 -3.46
C LEU A 32 -7.80 2.71 -4.80
N ALA A 33 -6.77 2.20 -5.46
CA ALA A 33 -6.30 2.75 -6.73
C ALA A 33 -7.32 2.58 -7.85
N ARG A 34 -8.23 1.62 -7.69
CA ARG A 34 -9.31 1.43 -8.64
C ARG A 34 -10.50 2.37 -8.38
N GLY A 35 -10.38 3.23 -7.38
CA GLY A 35 -11.43 4.19 -7.07
C GLY A 35 -12.48 3.69 -6.08
N TRP A 36 -12.24 2.57 -5.42
CA TRP A 36 -13.20 2.03 -4.46
C TRP A 36 -13.25 2.87 -3.20
N THR A 37 -14.44 2.99 -2.64
CA THR A 37 -14.61 3.67 -1.35
C THR A 37 -14.16 2.74 -0.22
N ASP A 38 -13.93 3.33 0.96
CA ASP A 38 -13.59 2.53 2.14
C ASP A 38 -14.66 1.49 2.45
N ALA A 39 -15.93 1.86 2.29
CA ALA A 39 -17.02 0.92 2.52
C ALA A 39 -16.99 -0.24 1.54
N GLN A 40 -16.70 0.04 0.28
CA GLN A 40 -16.60 -1.00 -0.74
C GLN A 40 -15.43 -1.93 -0.47
N ILE A 41 -14.30 -1.37 -0.06
CA ILE A 41 -13.14 -2.17 0.27
C ILE A 41 -13.44 -3.05 1.48
N ALA A 42 -14.08 -2.48 2.49
CA ALA A 42 -14.45 -3.23 3.69
C ALA A 42 -15.35 -4.40 3.35
N ASP A 43 -16.34 -4.18 2.51
CA ASP A 43 -17.27 -5.23 2.11
C ASP A 43 -16.54 -6.33 1.33
N GLU A 44 -15.69 -5.95 0.41
CA GLU A 44 -14.97 -6.90 -0.43
C GLU A 44 -14.05 -7.79 0.39
N LEU A 45 -13.38 -7.22 1.38
CA LEU A 45 -12.37 -7.94 2.15
C LEU A 45 -12.90 -8.47 3.47
N PHE A 46 -14.19 -8.31 3.73
CA PHE A 46 -14.82 -8.74 4.97
C PHE A 46 -14.17 -8.10 6.20
N LEU A 47 -13.92 -6.80 6.09
CA LEU A 47 -13.32 -6.01 7.16
C LEU A 47 -14.26 -4.92 7.59
N SER A 48 -14.04 -4.36 8.78
CA SER A 48 -14.75 -3.16 9.18
C SER A 48 -14.10 -1.95 8.49
N ARG A 49 -14.87 -0.87 8.37
CA ARG A 49 -14.31 0.37 7.80
C ARG A 49 -13.17 0.90 8.67
N ARG A 50 -13.29 0.72 9.98
CA ARG A 50 -12.22 1.11 10.89
C ARG A 50 -10.92 0.37 10.56
N THR A 51 -11.02 -0.92 10.28
CA THR A 51 -9.85 -1.72 9.93
C THR A 51 -9.26 -1.27 8.59
N VAL A 52 -10.12 -0.94 7.62
CA VAL A 52 -9.65 -0.41 6.34
C VAL A 52 -8.90 0.90 6.58
N HIS A 53 -9.44 1.79 7.42
CA HIS A 53 -8.76 3.04 7.75
C HIS A 53 -7.40 2.79 8.38
N ALA A 54 -7.31 1.81 9.27
CA ALA A 54 -6.04 1.48 9.91
C ALA A 54 -5.02 1.00 8.89
N HIS A 55 -5.47 0.16 7.95
CA HIS A 55 -4.59 -0.29 6.86
C HIS A 55 -4.14 0.88 6.00
N LEU A 56 -5.05 1.78 5.64
CA LEU A 56 -4.70 2.92 4.81
C LEU A 56 -3.72 3.86 5.49
N ARG A 57 -3.90 4.08 6.78
CA ARG A 57 -2.98 4.93 7.53
C ARG A 57 -1.56 4.35 7.47
N GLU A 58 -1.45 3.05 7.67
CA GLU A 58 -0.17 2.38 7.65
C GLU A 58 0.43 2.39 6.24
N ILE A 59 -0.41 2.15 5.23
CA ILE A 59 0.01 2.20 3.83
C ILE A 59 0.56 3.58 3.49
N PHE A 60 -0.17 4.64 3.85
CA PHE A 60 0.27 6.00 3.56
C PHE A 60 1.61 6.28 4.21
N ARG A 61 1.80 5.82 5.45
CA ARG A 61 3.06 5.99 6.15
C ARG A 61 4.18 5.26 5.40
N LYS A 62 3.93 4.03 4.99
CA LYS A 62 4.94 3.22 4.31
C LYS A 62 5.31 3.78 2.95
N LEU A 63 4.34 4.37 2.25
CA LEU A 63 4.60 4.93 0.93
C LEU A 63 5.12 6.36 1.00
N GLY A 64 5.07 6.98 2.17
CA GLY A 64 5.51 8.36 2.30
C GLY A 64 4.56 9.35 1.66
N VAL A 65 3.26 9.05 1.66
CA VAL A 65 2.26 9.93 1.07
C VAL A 65 1.30 10.40 2.16
N SER A 66 0.63 11.54 1.89
CA SER A 66 -0.22 12.17 2.90
C SER A 66 -1.71 12.04 2.62
N HIS A 67 -2.08 11.64 1.41
CA HIS A 67 -3.49 11.61 1.07
C HIS A 67 -3.76 10.58 -0.02
N ARG A 68 -5.04 10.36 -0.20
CA ARG A 68 -5.58 9.28 -1.03
C ARG A 68 -5.13 9.36 -2.48
N SER A 69 -5.19 10.54 -3.07
CA SER A 69 -4.83 10.69 -4.48
C SER A 69 -3.35 10.42 -4.71
N ALA A 70 -2.51 10.79 -3.76
CA ALA A 70 -1.08 10.50 -3.87
C ALA A 70 -0.82 8.99 -3.79
N ALA A 71 -1.56 8.29 -2.93
CA ALA A 71 -1.44 6.85 -2.84
C ALA A 71 -1.91 6.17 -4.12
N THR A 72 -2.98 6.66 -4.71
CA THR A 72 -3.48 6.13 -5.98
C THR A 72 -2.44 6.28 -7.08
N ARG A 73 -1.86 7.47 -7.17
CA ARG A 73 -0.81 7.71 -8.17
C ARG A 73 0.38 6.78 -7.95
N TYR A 74 0.78 6.64 -6.70
CA TYR A 74 1.90 5.75 -6.36
C TYR A 74 1.62 4.34 -6.83
N ALA A 75 0.41 3.84 -6.56
CA ALA A 75 0.05 2.48 -6.94
C ALA A 75 0.08 2.28 -8.45
N ILE A 76 -0.43 3.27 -9.19
CA ILE A 76 -0.43 3.20 -10.65
C ILE A 76 1.00 3.19 -11.18
N GLU A 77 1.84 4.07 -10.65
CA GLU A 77 3.22 4.19 -11.12
C GLU A 77 4.04 2.94 -10.81
N HIS A 78 3.64 2.18 -9.82
CA HIS A 78 4.36 0.98 -9.41
C HIS A 78 3.64 -0.31 -9.81
N GLY A 79 2.68 -0.21 -10.69
CA GLY A 79 2.05 -1.39 -11.27
C GLY A 79 1.07 -2.12 -10.39
N LEU A 80 0.53 -1.47 -9.37
CA LEU A 80 -0.43 -2.09 -8.47
C LEU A 80 -1.88 -1.86 -8.86
N ALA A 81 -2.14 -1.02 -9.82
CA ALA A 81 -3.51 -0.72 -10.21
C ALA A 81 -3.83 -1.27 -11.58
#